data_a372179f9fe1404b458b48a363605c8d
#
_entry.id   a372179f9fe1404b458b48a363605c8d
#
_cell.length_a   1.000
_cell.length_b   1.000
_cell.length_c   1.000
_cell.angle_alpha   90.00
_cell.angle_beta   90.00
_cell.angle_gamma   90.00
#
_symmetry.space_group_name_H-M   'P 1'
#
loop_
_entity.id
_entity.type
_entity.pdbx_description
1 polymer ?
#
loop_
_entity_poly.entity_id
_entity_poly.type
_entity_poly.pdbx_seq_one_letter_code
_entity_poly.pdbx_strand_id
1 'polypeptide(L)'
;MKRNFPHQPTRLRALAALVFLSAAQASLAQPPATQASSPAVALTGAAAAAASAPAADLAAVLQTIAARSPDVLAAQSAKAQADAQVQQARAAWFGKVDAYATSQHYNDPRLTRAITLPPNVAAYPFSADQFGYGLNAQLPIDLSGQIAAEVDAARARAAGAQWSAADMRLRALLQGATLYRNLQALAGQRQALDRQLQSLKTSERVAEAGLKVGNIARVDLLRVQAAVAAVQAQIAGADGQERKVRAQLAALMGVPSFDAAAPAPDSGPTHFPANGNVLPPSIQTAQSALQASQDKVRAAQRAMLPQFAATGGWNRNAVHWDNRPVDTWQFNLGVTFNLWSGGAQTAAVDAAQAAANQAQQQLQAAQDNLRAARDGAVALWNSQDQSWRAAESGLRAAAESARIEQDRFKHGLGSATDLIAAEAALASARASVASALAGWWQADDALRYAYGEPPAALQAVDSTSSSTQP
;
A
#
# COMPACT_ATOMS: atom_id res chain seq x y z
N MET A 1 -51.80 44.73 -43.60
CA MET A 1 -51.44 45.75 -42.63
C MET A 1 -50.48 45.16 -41.59
N LYS A 2 -49.21 45.51 -41.69
CA LYS A 2 -48.15 45.09 -40.74
C LYS A 2 -48.24 45.94 -39.50
N ARG A 3 -48.27 45.32 -38.28
CA ARG A 3 -47.99 45.99 -37.03
C ARG A 3 -46.84 45.34 -36.34
N ASN A 4 -45.74 46.10 -36.25
CA ASN A 4 -44.55 45.81 -35.50
C ASN A 4 -44.83 45.86 -33.99
N PHE A 5 -44.37 44.84 -33.24
CA PHE A 5 -44.18 44.90 -31.81
C PHE A 5 -42.69 44.89 -31.49
N PRO A 6 -42.18 45.71 -30.59
CA PRO A 6 -40.78 45.82 -30.28
C PRO A 6 -40.34 44.73 -29.30
N HIS A 7 -39.18 44.11 -29.62
CA HIS A 7 -38.47 43.20 -28.73
C HIS A 7 -37.86 43.98 -27.55
N GLN A 8 -38.17 43.54 -26.33
CA GLN A 8 -37.27 43.71 -25.19
C GLN A 8 -36.98 42.36 -24.52
N PRO A 9 -35.78 41.83 -24.67
CA PRO A 9 -35.31 40.75 -23.81
C PRO A 9 -34.03 41.22 -23.11
N THR A 10 -34.05 41.58 -21.84
CA THR A 10 -32.74 41.69 -21.11
C THR A 10 -32.80 41.71 -19.60
N ARG A 11 -33.98 41.47 -18.95
CA ARG A 11 -34.04 41.54 -17.47
C ARG A 11 -34.32 40.23 -16.72
N LEU A 12 -34.59 39.12 -17.39
CA LEU A 12 -34.93 37.85 -16.72
C LEU A 12 -33.77 36.90 -16.50
N ARG A 13 -32.59 37.16 -17.06
CA ARG A 13 -31.40 36.28 -16.89
C ARG A 13 -30.60 36.57 -15.60
N ALA A 14 -30.83 37.70 -14.97
CA ALA A 14 -30.05 38.11 -13.79
C ALA A 14 -30.59 37.56 -12.46
N LEU A 15 -31.86 37.20 -12.39
CA LEU A 15 -32.48 36.71 -11.12
C LEU A 15 -32.30 35.20 -10.89
N ALA A 16 -32.17 34.39 -11.93
CA ALA A 16 -31.93 32.97 -11.78
C ALA A 16 -30.50 32.65 -11.34
N ALA A 17 -29.51 33.52 -11.65
CA ALA A 17 -28.12 33.35 -11.25
C ALA A 17 -27.88 33.72 -9.76
N LEU A 18 -28.72 34.54 -9.15
CA LEU A 18 -28.52 35.00 -7.77
C LEU A 18 -29.03 34.01 -6.71
N VAL A 19 -29.98 33.15 -7.04
CA VAL A 19 -30.50 32.14 -6.09
C VAL A 19 -29.58 30.94 -6.00
N PHE A 20 -28.84 30.61 -7.08
CA PHE A 20 -27.83 29.54 -7.05
C PHE A 20 -26.49 29.96 -6.39
N LEU A 21 -26.20 31.25 -6.37
CA LEU A 21 -24.93 31.75 -5.76
C LEU A 21 -25.03 31.87 -4.23
N SER A 22 -26.23 32.04 -3.66
CA SER A 22 -26.40 32.12 -2.20
C SER A 22 -26.40 30.78 -1.48
N ALA A 23 -26.73 29.67 -2.17
CA ALA A 23 -26.64 28.33 -1.60
C ALA A 23 -25.20 27.74 -1.61
N ALA A 24 -24.33 28.24 -2.51
CA ALA A 24 -22.92 27.80 -2.60
C ALA A 24 -22.00 28.51 -1.60
N GLN A 25 -22.43 29.62 -0.99
CA GLN A 25 -21.61 30.36 -0.02
C GLN A 25 -21.80 29.92 1.44
N ALA A 26 -22.77 29.09 1.74
CA ALA A 26 -22.98 28.57 3.10
C ALA A 26 -22.08 27.35 3.44
N SER A 27 -21.27 26.85 2.51
CA SER A 27 -20.42 25.66 2.71
C SER A 27 -18.91 25.95 2.90
N LEU A 28 -18.50 27.21 3.01
CA LEU A 28 -17.11 27.60 3.25
C LEU A 28 -16.95 28.51 4.47
N ALA A 29 -17.46 28.06 5.62
CA ALA A 29 -17.01 28.57 6.91
C ALA A 29 -15.71 27.85 7.27
N GLN A 30 -14.56 28.41 6.88
CA GLN A 30 -13.26 28.04 7.41
C GLN A 30 -13.22 28.42 8.92
N PRO A 31 -12.69 27.53 9.78
CA PRO A 31 -12.35 27.92 11.14
C PRO A 31 -11.23 28.98 11.12
N PRO A 32 -11.17 29.88 12.11
CA PRO A 32 -10.19 30.96 12.13
C PRO A 32 -8.78 30.41 12.15
N ALA A 33 -7.94 30.87 11.21
CA ALA A 33 -6.53 30.60 11.18
C ALA A 33 -5.87 31.20 12.42
N THR A 34 -5.49 30.36 13.35
CA THR A 34 -4.54 30.71 14.40
C THR A 34 -3.21 31.00 13.70
N GLN A 35 -2.77 32.23 13.72
CA GLN A 35 -1.43 32.61 13.28
C GLN A 35 -0.40 31.95 14.23
N ALA A 36 0.16 30.84 13.80
CA ALA A 36 1.36 30.28 14.39
C ALA A 36 2.55 31.09 13.83
N SER A 37 3.10 31.95 14.66
CA SER A 37 4.40 32.60 14.43
C SER A 37 5.47 31.53 14.25
N SER A 38 6.05 31.44 13.05
CA SER A 38 7.22 30.62 12.77
C SER A 38 8.43 31.14 13.54
N PRO A 39 9.08 30.35 14.39
CA PRO A 39 10.41 30.71 14.85
C PRO A 39 11.41 30.44 13.70
N ALA A 40 12.09 31.50 13.26
CA ALA A 40 13.27 31.39 12.42
C ALA A 40 14.31 30.54 13.15
N VAL A 41 14.52 29.29 12.68
CA VAL A 41 15.60 28.44 13.16
C VAL A 41 16.89 28.94 12.52
N ALA A 42 17.72 29.61 13.34
CA ALA A 42 19.08 29.94 13.00
C ALA A 42 19.87 28.66 12.71
N LEU A 43 20.39 28.53 11.50
CA LEU A 43 21.37 27.52 11.11
C LEU A 43 22.70 27.85 11.79
N THR A 44 22.88 27.49 13.03
CA THR A 44 24.19 27.40 13.67
C THR A 44 24.79 26.05 13.30
N GLY A 45 25.84 26.07 12.46
CA GLY A 45 26.64 24.91 12.14
C GLY A 45 27.32 24.38 13.42
N ALA A 46 26.80 23.25 13.91
CA ALA A 46 27.51 22.38 14.82
C ALA A 46 28.15 21.28 13.97
N ALA A 47 29.47 21.31 13.82
CA ALA A 47 30.25 20.16 13.40
C ALA A 47 30.04 19.06 14.46
N ALA A 48 29.09 18.19 14.23
CA ALA A 48 28.89 17.02 15.07
C ALA A 48 30.03 16.04 14.80
N ALA A 49 30.79 15.79 15.85
CA ALA A 49 31.72 14.66 15.94
C ALA A 49 31.03 13.42 15.36
N ALA A 50 31.75 12.65 14.54
CA ALA A 50 31.32 11.35 14.03
C ALA A 50 31.18 10.37 15.19
N ALA A 51 30.10 10.48 15.94
CA ALA A 51 29.64 9.41 16.80
C ALA A 51 29.22 8.28 15.86
N SER A 52 29.82 7.09 16.04
CA SER A 52 29.40 5.88 15.32
C SER A 52 27.89 5.78 15.40
N ALA A 53 27.23 5.81 14.23
CA ALA A 53 25.78 5.70 14.18
C ALA A 53 25.35 4.43 14.94
N PRO A 54 24.33 4.50 15.81
CA PRO A 54 23.90 3.35 16.58
C PRO A 54 23.53 2.21 15.61
N ALA A 55 23.95 0.99 15.94
CA ALA A 55 23.54 -0.19 15.19
C ALA A 55 22.01 -0.31 15.31
N ALA A 56 21.31 -0.24 14.18
CA ALA A 56 19.86 -0.48 14.20
C ALA A 56 19.64 -1.99 14.11
N ASP A 57 18.98 -2.54 15.10
CA ASP A 57 18.50 -3.92 15.05
C ASP A 57 17.44 -4.08 13.95
N LEU A 58 17.44 -5.23 13.27
CA LEU A 58 16.44 -5.56 12.25
C LEU A 58 15.01 -5.44 12.80
N ALA A 59 14.78 -5.86 14.05
CA ALA A 59 13.47 -5.76 14.68
C ALA A 59 12.96 -4.32 14.76
N ALA A 60 13.79 -3.36 15.14
CA ALA A 60 13.46 -1.94 15.20
C ALA A 60 13.15 -1.36 13.81
N VAL A 61 13.89 -1.77 12.79
CA VAL A 61 13.64 -1.40 11.39
C VAL A 61 12.28 -1.91 10.93
N LEU A 62 11.98 -3.19 11.19
CA LEU A 62 10.71 -3.81 10.80
C LEU A 62 9.52 -3.20 11.55
N GLN A 63 9.66 -2.87 12.84
CA GLN A 63 8.63 -2.16 13.60
C GLN A 63 8.35 -0.76 12.99
N THR A 64 9.40 -0.05 12.57
CA THR A 64 9.24 1.26 11.93
C THR A 64 8.51 1.12 10.59
N ILE A 65 8.83 0.12 9.77
CA ILE A 65 8.13 -0.19 8.51
C ILE A 65 6.66 -0.49 8.80
N ALA A 66 6.37 -1.35 9.77
CA ALA A 66 4.99 -1.71 10.13
C ALA A 66 4.14 -0.51 10.56
N ALA A 67 4.78 0.52 11.16
CA ALA A 67 4.10 1.70 11.70
C ALA A 67 4.02 2.86 10.70
N ARG A 68 5.02 3.03 9.82
CA ARG A 68 5.20 4.27 9.03
C ARG A 68 5.30 4.06 7.53
N SER A 69 5.44 2.83 7.05
CA SER A 69 5.55 2.58 5.60
C SER A 69 4.35 3.19 4.85
N PRO A 70 4.59 3.99 3.80
CA PRO A 70 3.52 4.57 2.98
C PRO A 70 2.57 3.51 2.41
N ASP A 71 3.10 2.36 1.99
CA ASP A 71 2.30 1.28 1.41
C ASP A 71 1.37 0.64 2.46
N VAL A 72 1.87 0.46 3.70
CA VAL A 72 1.07 -0.05 4.82
C VAL A 72 -0.04 0.94 5.20
N LEU A 73 0.28 2.23 5.28
CA LEU A 73 -0.69 3.28 5.59
C LEU A 73 -1.74 3.43 4.48
N ALA A 74 -1.33 3.31 3.21
CA ALA A 74 -2.26 3.30 2.07
C ALA A 74 -3.23 2.10 2.14
N ALA A 75 -2.74 0.91 2.49
CA ALA A 75 -3.57 -0.28 2.65
C ALA A 75 -4.55 -0.15 3.84
N GLN A 76 -4.12 0.47 4.95
CA GLN A 76 -5.01 0.79 6.07
C GLN A 76 -6.10 1.80 5.67
N SER A 77 -5.77 2.80 4.87
CA SER A 77 -6.73 3.75 4.32
C SER A 77 -7.75 3.08 3.39
N ALA A 78 -7.30 2.13 2.56
CA ALA A 78 -8.18 1.32 1.70
C ALA A 78 -9.14 0.45 2.54
N LYS A 79 -8.67 -0.13 3.67
CA LYS A 79 -9.54 -0.81 4.64
C LYS A 79 -10.59 0.15 5.21
N ALA A 80 -10.20 1.33 5.67
CA ALA A 80 -11.14 2.32 6.21
C ALA A 80 -12.18 2.77 5.16
N GLN A 81 -11.77 2.91 3.89
CA GLN A 81 -12.68 3.16 2.77
C GLN A 81 -13.71 2.03 2.61
N ALA A 82 -13.28 0.78 2.67
CA ALA A 82 -14.18 -0.37 2.57
C ALA A 82 -15.15 -0.46 3.75
N ASP A 83 -14.70 -0.14 4.97
CA ASP A 83 -15.57 -0.05 6.15
C ASP A 83 -16.63 1.06 5.99
N ALA A 84 -16.26 2.22 5.43
CA ALA A 84 -17.21 3.29 5.11
C ALA A 84 -18.23 2.86 4.04
N GLN A 85 -17.83 2.06 3.04
CA GLN A 85 -18.73 1.49 2.04
C GLN A 85 -19.76 0.53 2.66
N VAL A 86 -19.40 -0.19 3.74
CA VAL A 86 -20.38 -0.99 4.50
C VAL A 86 -21.43 -0.09 5.14
N GLN A 87 -21.02 1.05 5.72
CA GLN A 87 -21.99 2.01 6.30
C GLN A 87 -22.86 2.63 5.21
N GLN A 88 -22.29 2.94 4.04
CA GLN A 88 -23.05 3.43 2.88
C GLN A 88 -24.08 2.40 2.41
N ALA A 89 -23.71 1.12 2.31
CA ALA A 89 -24.65 0.06 1.96
C ALA A 89 -25.77 -0.08 3.01
N ARG A 90 -25.45 -0.01 4.32
CA ARG A 90 -26.42 -0.04 5.41
C ARG A 90 -27.35 1.16 5.39
N ALA A 91 -26.88 2.33 4.95
CA ALA A 91 -27.71 3.52 4.87
C ALA A 91 -28.92 3.35 3.95
N ALA A 92 -28.87 2.39 3.00
CA ALA A 92 -30.02 2.07 2.15
C ALA A 92 -31.26 1.63 2.95
N TRP A 93 -31.10 1.02 4.13
CA TRP A 93 -32.24 0.65 4.98
C TRP A 93 -32.98 1.85 5.61
N PHE A 94 -32.26 2.97 5.79
CA PHE A 94 -32.84 4.15 6.44
C PHE A 94 -33.49 5.13 5.44
N GLY A 95 -33.38 4.79 4.15
CA GLY A 95 -33.94 5.63 3.08
C GLY A 95 -33.23 6.97 2.95
N LYS A 96 -33.94 7.93 2.34
CA LYS A 96 -33.42 9.28 2.13
C LYS A 96 -34.49 10.33 2.32
N VAL A 97 -34.09 11.53 2.73
CA VAL A 97 -34.91 12.73 2.78
C VAL A 97 -34.22 13.79 1.94
N ASP A 98 -34.93 14.28 0.91
CA ASP A 98 -34.44 15.31 0.02
C ASP A 98 -35.26 16.60 0.24
N ALA A 99 -34.59 17.74 0.36
CA ALA A 99 -35.20 19.05 0.29
C ALA A 99 -35.08 19.58 -1.13
N TYR A 100 -36.13 20.18 -1.66
CA TYR A 100 -36.11 20.74 -3.00
C TYR A 100 -36.81 22.10 -3.05
N ALA A 101 -36.39 22.91 -4.02
CA ALA A 101 -37.08 24.14 -4.39
C ALA A 101 -37.17 24.19 -5.91
N THR A 102 -38.34 24.55 -6.43
CA THR A 102 -38.60 24.63 -7.88
C THR A 102 -39.19 25.99 -8.22
N SER A 103 -38.75 26.59 -9.31
CA SER A 103 -39.35 27.75 -9.95
C SER A 103 -39.67 27.38 -11.37
N GLN A 104 -40.92 27.47 -11.78
CA GLN A 104 -41.42 27.06 -13.09
C GLN A 104 -42.15 28.20 -13.75
N HIS A 105 -41.89 28.46 -15.02
CA HIS A 105 -42.61 29.38 -15.86
C HIS A 105 -43.28 28.63 -17.01
N TYR A 106 -44.54 28.76 -17.18
CA TYR A 106 -45.35 28.16 -18.24
C TYR A 106 -45.76 29.22 -19.28
N ASN A 107 -45.92 28.81 -20.52
CA ASN A 107 -46.45 29.67 -21.58
C ASN A 107 -47.94 30.06 -21.34
N ASP A 108 -48.70 29.25 -20.58
CA ASP A 108 -50.06 29.48 -20.21
C ASP A 108 -50.27 29.33 -18.71
N PRO A 109 -51.18 30.08 -18.07
CA PRO A 109 -51.51 29.92 -16.65
C PRO A 109 -52.04 28.53 -16.37
N ARG A 110 -51.41 27.83 -15.40
CA ARG A 110 -51.81 26.49 -14.95
C ARG A 110 -52.25 26.51 -13.50
N LEU A 111 -53.04 25.53 -13.13
CA LEU A 111 -53.55 25.39 -11.76
C LEU A 111 -52.37 25.18 -10.80
N THR A 112 -52.30 25.97 -9.75
CA THR A 112 -51.19 25.96 -8.78
C THR A 112 -51.42 25.02 -7.60
N ARG A 113 -52.66 24.53 -7.41
CA ARG A 113 -53.03 23.58 -6.35
C ARG A 113 -54.19 22.70 -6.79
N ALA A 114 -54.37 21.56 -6.10
CA ALA A 114 -55.52 20.68 -6.32
C ALA A 114 -56.82 21.38 -5.98
N ILE A 115 -57.89 21.10 -6.75
CA ILE A 115 -59.25 21.53 -6.47
C ILE A 115 -59.78 20.64 -5.35
N THR A 116 -60.26 21.26 -4.24
CA THR A 116 -60.88 20.55 -3.14
C THR A 116 -62.43 20.74 -3.20
N LEU A 117 -63.15 19.77 -2.66
CA LEU A 117 -64.62 19.83 -2.58
C LEU A 117 -65.07 20.55 -1.28
N PRO A 118 -66.12 21.37 -1.31
CA PRO A 118 -66.88 21.83 -2.48
C PRO A 118 -66.07 22.81 -3.34
N PRO A 119 -66.17 22.74 -4.71
CA PRO A 119 -65.36 23.57 -5.59
C PRO A 119 -65.78 25.04 -5.47
N ASN A 120 -64.85 25.92 -5.14
CA ASN A 120 -65.02 27.36 -5.16
C ASN A 120 -64.47 27.94 -6.47
N VAL A 121 -65.33 28.09 -7.47
CA VAL A 121 -64.97 28.52 -8.83
C VAL A 121 -64.43 29.95 -8.88
N ALA A 122 -64.75 30.80 -7.91
CA ALA A 122 -64.30 32.20 -7.85
C ALA A 122 -62.84 32.36 -7.38
N ALA A 123 -62.22 31.27 -6.88
CA ALA A 123 -60.89 31.29 -6.27
C ALA A 123 -59.94 30.27 -6.88
N TYR A 124 -60.09 29.90 -8.18
CA TYR A 124 -59.12 29.02 -8.83
C TYR A 124 -57.80 29.73 -9.04
N PRO A 125 -56.74 29.30 -8.36
CA PRO A 125 -55.45 29.93 -8.52
C PRO A 125 -54.76 29.39 -9.78
N PHE A 126 -54.74 30.20 -10.83
CA PHE A 126 -53.99 29.92 -12.04
C PHE A 126 -52.81 30.88 -12.12
N SER A 127 -51.61 30.38 -12.40
CA SER A 127 -50.43 31.19 -12.64
C SER A 127 -49.52 30.55 -13.68
N ALA A 128 -48.91 31.39 -14.50
CA ALA A 128 -47.83 30.99 -15.37
C ALA A 128 -46.51 30.82 -14.59
N ASP A 129 -46.33 31.60 -13.51
CA ASP A 129 -45.15 31.51 -12.64
C ASP A 129 -45.53 30.77 -11.36
N GLN A 130 -44.88 29.66 -11.12
CA GLN A 130 -45.09 28.83 -9.95
C GLN A 130 -43.76 28.63 -9.20
N PHE A 131 -43.80 28.79 -7.90
CA PHE A 131 -42.69 28.51 -7.00
C PHE A 131 -43.14 27.49 -5.95
N GLY A 132 -42.33 26.47 -5.75
CA GLY A 132 -42.59 25.43 -4.76
C GLY A 132 -41.32 25.01 -4.04
N TYR A 133 -41.44 24.67 -2.78
CA TYR A 133 -40.38 24.01 -2.04
C TYR A 133 -40.97 22.97 -1.11
N GLY A 134 -40.17 21.97 -0.77
CA GLY A 134 -40.68 20.89 0.05
C GLY A 134 -39.61 19.89 0.47
N LEU A 135 -40.10 18.84 1.11
CA LEU A 135 -39.32 17.69 1.54
C LEU A 135 -39.92 16.42 0.94
N ASN A 136 -39.07 15.56 0.40
CA ASN A 136 -39.46 14.22 -0.02
C ASN A 136 -38.68 13.21 0.82
N ALA A 137 -39.38 12.25 1.42
CA ALA A 137 -38.77 11.09 2.10
C ALA A 137 -39.08 9.82 1.33
N GLN A 138 -38.10 8.95 1.18
CA GLN A 138 -38.25 7.62 0.58
C GLN A 138 -37.58 6.59 1.48
N LEU A 139 -38.36 5.61 1.95
CA LEU A 139 -37.90 4.51 2.80
C LEU A 139 -38.13 3.19 2.05
N PRO A 140 -37.10 2.49 1.57
CA PRO A 140 -37.25 1.15 1.03
C PRO A 140 -37.56 0.16 2.16
N ILE A 141 -38.44 -0.80 1.88
CA ILE A 141 -38.82 -1.87 2.80
C ILE A 141 -38.29 -3.17 2.21
N ASP A 142 -37.20 -3.68 2.76
CA ASP A 142 -36.42 -4.81 2.22
C ASP A 142 -37.07 -6.17 2.53
N LEU A 143 -38.30 -6.40 2.02
CA LEU A 143 -38.94 -7.71 2.12
C LEU A 143 -38.32 -8.73 1.17
N SER A 144 -37.75 -8.31 0.06
CA SER A 144 -37.01 -9.16 -0.87
C SER A 144 -35.66 -9.60 -0.33
N GLY A 145 -35.09 -8.87 0.63
CA GLY A 145 -33.76 -9.07 1.16
C GLY A 145 -32.64 -8.63 0.20
N GLN A 146 -32.95 -7.82 -0.82
CA GLN A 146 -31.95 -7.30 -1.77
C GLN A 146 -30.93 -6.42 -1.07
N ILE A 147 -31.37 -5.46 -0.24
CA ILE A 147 -30.47 -4.57 0.53
C ILE A 147 -29.62 -5.39 1.50
N ALA A 148 -30.20 -6.40 2.14
CA ALA A 148 -29.46 -7.30 3.02
C ALA A 148 -28.32 -8.00 2.27
N ALA A 149 -28.57 -8.53 1.07
CA ALA A 149 -27.54 -9.18 0.26
C ALA A 149 -26.46 -8.19 -0.23
N GLU A 150 -26.82 -6.94 -0.52
CA GLU A 150 -25.84 -5.91 -0.89
C GLU A 150 -24.94 -5.50 0.30
N VAL A 151 -25.51 -5.43 1.50
CA VAL A 151 -24.76 -5.18 2.73
C VAL A 151 -23.82 -6.35 3.04
N ASP A 152 -24.26 -7.59 2.83
CA ASP A 152 -23.39 -8.76 3.02
C ASP A 152 -22.24 -8.77 2.01
N ALA A 153 -22.50 -8.44 0.75
CA ALA A 153 -21.45 -8.26 -0.26
C ALA A 153 -20.46 -7.15 0.13
N ALA A 154 -20.94 -6.03 0.69
CA ALA A 154 -20.08 -4.95 1.18
C ALA A 154 -19.24 -5.40 2.38
N ARG A 155 -19.81 -6.15 3.32
CA ARG A 155 -19.09 -6.72 4.48
C ARG A 155 -17.99 -7.69 4.03
N ALA A 156 -18.29 -8.57 3.07
CA ALA A 156 -17.31 -9.49 2.52
C ALA A 156 -16.16 -8.76 1.83
N ARG A 157 -16.43 -7.64 1.11
CA ARG A 157 -15.37 -6.78 0.56
C ARG A 157 -14.54 -6.10 1.64
N ALA A 158 -15.15 -5.62 2.71
CA ALA A 158 -14.43 -5.01 3.83
C ALA A 158 -13.53 -6.04 4.54
N ALA A 159 -13.99 -7.27 4.71
CA ALA A 159 -13.16 -8.39 5.19
C ALA A 159 -11.98 -8.65 4.25
N GLY A 160 -12.21 -8.67 2.92
CA GLY A 160 -11.16 -8.78 1.92
C GLY A 160 -10.13 -7.64 1.98
N ALA A 161 -10.58 -6.40 2.19
CA ALA A 161 -9.70 -5.24 2.37
C ALA A 161 -8.86 -5.34 3.65
N GLN A 162 -9.43 -5.87 4.73
CA GLN A 162 -8.69 -6.15 5.98
C GLN A 162 -7.55 -7.14 5.75
N TRP A 163 -7.82 -8.26 5.06
CA TRP A 163 -6.81 -9.28 4.76
C TRP A 163 -5.79 -8.76 3.75
N SER A 164 -6.21 -7.96 2.78
CA SER A 164 -5.29 -7.28 1.85
C SER A 164 -4.33 -6.33 2.56
N ALA A 165 -4.80 -5.59 3.57
CA ALA A 165 -3.94 -4.75 4.39
C ALA A 165 -2.94 -5.57 5.23
N ALA A 166 -3.37 -6.73 5.76
CA ALA A 166 -2.48 -7.66 6.46
C ALA A 166 -1.41 -8.24 5.52
N ASP A 167 -1.78 -8.62 4.29
CA ASP A 167 -0.84 -9.11 3.27
C ASP A 167 0.17 -8.02 2.86
N MET A 168 -0.30 -6.79 2.64
CA MET A 168 0.58 -5.65 2.33
C MET A 168 1.58 -5.38 3.45
N ARG A 169 1.14 -5.48 4.71
CA ARG A 169 2.06 -5.37 5.86
C ARG A 169 3.13 -6.46 5.84
N LEU A 170 2.75 -7.73 5.62
CA LEU A 170 3.71 -8.83 5.54
C LEU A 170 4.70 -8.65 4.37
N ARG A 171 4.22 -8.20 3.21
CA ARG A 171 5.08 -7.90 2.04
C ARG A 171 6.07 -6.77 2.34
N ALA A 172 5.62 -5.69 2.96
CA ALA A 172 6.49 -4.59 3.33
C ALA A 172 7.56 -5.03 4.34
N LEU A 173 7.20 -5.90 5.30
CA LEU A 173 8.14 -6.48 6.25
C LEU A 173 9.17 -7.39 5.56
N LEU A 174 8.74 -8.26 4.64
CA LEU A 174 9.64 -9.11 3.85
C LEU A 174 10.60 -8.27 3.01
N GLN A 175 10.09 -7.24 2.32
CA GLN A 175 10.92 -6.32 1.54
C GLN A 175 11.93 -5.58 2.42
N GLY A 176 11.53 -5.13 3.61
CA GLY A 176 12.40 -4.49 4.59
C GLY A 176 13.50 -5.43 5.09
N ALA A 177 13.14 -6.67 5.44
CA ALA A 177 14.09 -7.71 5.81
C ALA A 177 15.09 -7.97 4.67
N THR A 178 14.61 -8.13 3.44
CA THR A 178 15.46 -8.35 2.25
C THR A 178 16.46 -7.20 2.04
N LEU A 179 16.00 -5.94 2.12
CA LEU A 179 16.89 -4.77 1.99
C LEU A 179 17.92 -4.71 3.13
N TYR A 180 17.50 -4.99 4.35
CA TYR A 180 18.42 -5.04 5.50
C TYR A 180 19.46 -6.15 5.35
N ARG A 181 19.06 -7.36 4.93
CA ARG A 181 20.01 -8.46 4.66
C ARG A 181 20.99 -8.12 3.53
N ASN A 182 20.51 -7.38 2.51
CA ASN A 182 21.39 -6.86 1.47
C ASN A 182 22.44 -5.87 2.02
N LEU A 183 22.06 -5.00 2.99
CA LEU A 183 23.02 -4.14 3.67
C LEU A 183 24.07 -4.96 4.44
N GLN A 184 23.66 -6.02 5.12
CA GLN A 184 24.58 -6.94 5.82
C GLN A 184 25.57 -7.59 4.85
N ALA A 185 25.10 -8.06 3.68
CA ALA A 185 25.98 -8.63 2.64
C ALA A 185 26.99 -7.60 2.11
N LEU A 186 26.49 -6.37 1.82
CA LEU A 186 27.36 -5.28 1.33
C LEU A 186 28.38 -4.84 2.37
N ALA A 187 28.00 -4.78 3.65
CA ALA A 187 28.93 -4.50 4.75
C ALA A 187 30.03 -5.57 4.85
N GLY A 188 29.66 -6.85 4.70
CA GLY A 188 30.62 -7.96 4.65
C GLY A 188 31.55 -7.88 3.44
N GLN A 189 31.02 -7.58 2.27
CA GLN A 189 31.81 -7.34 1.06
C GLN A 189 32.80 -6.17 1.25
N ARG A 190 32.32 -5.04 1.79
CA ARG A 190 33.14 -3.86 2.08
C ARG A 190 34.28 -4.21 3.04
N GLN A 191 33.99 -4.94 4.11
CA GLN A 191 34.99 -5.42 5.05
C GLN A 191 36.05 -6.34 4.40
N ALA A 192 35.60 -7.22 3.48
CA ALA A 192 36.54 -8.09 2.73
C ALA A 192 37.49 -7.27 1.86
N LEU A 193 36.96 -6.26 1.15
CA LEU A 193 37.79 -5.35 0.33
C LEU A 193 38.74 -4.49 1.20
N ASP A 194 38.33 -4.02 2.36
CA ASP A 194 39.19 -3.28 3.28
C ASP A 194 40.37 -4.13 3.78
N ARG A 195 40.09 -5.39 4.12
CA ARG A 195 41.15 -6.33 4.52
C ARG A 195 42.11 -6.62 3.38
N GLN A 196 41.60 -6.79 2.14
CA GLN A 196 42.41 -6.95 0.95
C GLN A 196 43.30 -5.70 0.70
N LEU A 197 42.74 -4.50 0.81
CA LEU A 197 43.47 -3.26 0.66
C LEU A 197 44.58 -3.12 1.70
N GLN A 198 44.33 -3.49 2.96
CA GLN A 198 45.36 -3.49 4.01
C GLN A 198 46.50 -4.50 3.71
N SER A 199 46.17 -5.71 3.23
CA SER A 199 47.15 -6.72 2.85
C SER A 199 47.97 -6.24 1.69
N LEU A 200 47.37 -5.73 0.61
CA LEU A 200 48.10 -5.22 -0.56
C LEU A 200 48.99 -4.01 -0.22
N LYS A 201 48.55 -3.08 0.65
CA LYS A 201 49.39 -1.98 1.13
C LYS A 201 50.59 -2.47 1.95
N THR A 202 50.42 -3.56 2.69
CA THR A 202 51.55 -4.19 3.39
C THR A 202 52.53 -4.83 2.39
N SER A 203 52.03 -5.52 1.37
CA SER A 203 52.82 -6.10 0.30
C SER A 203 53.53 -5.03 -0.56
N GLU A 204 52.89 -3.86 -0.77
CA GLU A 204 53.51 -2.70 -1.43
C GLU A 204 54.76 -2.24 -0.68
N ARG A 205 54.65 -2.08 0.66
CA ARG A 205 55.81 -1.70 1.50
C ARG A 205 56.95 -2.76 1.44
N VAL A 206 56.58 -4.04 1.41
CA VAL A 206 57.57 -5.14 1.24
C VAL A 206 58.21 -5.05 -0.13
N ALA A 207 57.44 -4.79 -1.20
CA ALA A 207 57.98 -4.66 -2.55
C ALA A 207 58.89 -3.45 -2.70
N GLU A 208 58.55 -2.31 -2.07
CA GLU A 208 59.41 -1.11 -2.03
C GLU A 208 60.75 -1.38 -1.33
N ALA A 209 60.72 -2.05 -0.18
CA ALA A 209 61.92 -2.43 0.53
C ALA A 209 62.77 -3.44 -0.25
N GLY A 210 62.15 -4.45 -0.85
CA GLY A 210 62.82 -5.47 -1.69
C GLY A 210 63.43 -4.87 -2.97
N LEU A 211 62.81 -3.89 -3.59
CA LEU A 211 63.37 -3.18 -4.75
C LEU A 211 64.63 -2.41 -4.39
N LYS A 212 64.70 -1.78 -3.19
CA LYS A 212 65.87 -1.04 -2.72
C LYS A 212 67.12 -1.97 -2.52
N VAL A 213 66.86 -3.22 -2.16
CA VAL A 213 67.96 -4.24 -1.98
C VAL A 213 68.14 -5.17 -3.18
N GLY A 214 67.40 -4.96 -4.28
CA GLY A 214 67.50 -5.72 -5.52
C GLY A 214 66.83 -7.08 -5.53
N ASN A 215 66.02 -7.42 -4.51
CA ASN A 215 65.36 -8.72 -4.38
C ASN A 215 63.98 -8.79 -5.06
N ILE A 216 63.37 -7.64 -5.43
CA ILE A 216 62.08 -7.57 -6.12
C ILE A 216 62.19 -6.66 -7.35
N ALA A 217 61.59 -7.08 -8.45
CA ALA A 217 61.63 -6.33 -9.70
C ALA A 217 60.69 -5.09 -9.64
N ARG A 218 61.06 -4.00 -10.32
CA ARG A 218 60.23 -2.79 -10.40
C ARG A 218 58.83 -3.06 -10.97
N VAL A 219 58.68 -4.00 -11.90
CA VAL A 219 57.40 -4.39 -12.49
C VAL A 219 56.44 -4.97 -11.42
N ASP A 220 56.97 -5.71 -10.45
CA ASP A 220 56.16 -6.30 -9.37
C ASP A 220 55.62 -5.22 -8.42
N LEU A 221 56.42 -4.21 -8.09
CA LEU A 221 55.95 -3.05 -7.34
C LEU A 221 54.81 -2.34 -8.08
N LEU A 222 54.99 -2.06 -9.39
CA LEU A 222 53.95 -1.40 -10.20
C LEU A 222 52.66 -2.22 -10.29
N ARG A 223 52.75 -3.57 -10.32
CA ARG A 223 51.58 -4.47 -10.30
C ARG A 223 50.82 -4.37 -8.97
N VAL A 224 51.54 -4.36 -7.86
CA VAL A 224 50.89 -4.21 -6.53
C VAL A 224 50.23 -2.84 -6.40
N GLN A 225 50.88 -1.78 -6.86
CA GLN A 225 50.27 -0.44 -6.86
C GLN A 225 48.99 -0.35 -7.71
N ALA A 226 49.01 -0.97 -8.89
CA ALA A 226 47.82 -1.07 -9.74
C ALA A 226 46.69 -1.86 -9.05
N ALA A 227 47.02 -2.96 -8.34
CA ALA A 227 46.05 -3.74 -7.57
C ALA A 227 45.44 -2.93 -6.40
N VAL A 228 46.28 -2.14 -5.68
CA VAL A 228 45.78 -1.20 -4.63
C VAL A 228 44.76 -0.21 -5.20
N ALA A 229 45.08 0.41 -6.36
CA ALA A 229 44.16 1.36 -7.00
C ALA A 229 42.87 0.67 -7.46
N ALA A 230 42.96 -0.56 -8.00
CA ALA A 230 41.77 -1.33 -8.39
C ALA A 230 40.85 -1.66 -7.21
N VAL A 231 41.41 -2.08 -6.06
CA VAL A 231 40.61 -2.36 -4.85
C VAL A 231 39.99 -1.07 -4.28
N GLN A 232 40.67 0.07 -4.33
CA GLN A 232 40.10 1.36 -3.91
C GLN A 232 38.89 1.73 -4.79
N ALA A 233 38.95 1.48 -6.11
CA ALA A 233 37.80 1.70 -6.99
C ALA A 233 36.63 0.75 -6.66
N GLN A 234 36.88 -0.51 -6.31
CA GLN A 234 35.88 -1.48 -5.89
C GLN A 234 35.21 -1.05 -4.58
N ILE A 235 35.98 -0.53 -3.61
CA ILE A 235 35.46 0.03 -2.36
C ILE A 235 34.50 1.18 -2.65
N ALA A 236 34.88 2.14 -3.49
CA ALA A 236 34.01 3.24 -3.87
C ALA A 236 32.71 2.77 -4.55
N GLY A 237 32.77 1.71 -5.36
CA GLY A 237 31.61 1.04 -5.93
C GLY A 237 30.70 0.42 -4.87
N ALA A 238 31.26 -0.29 -3.88
CA ALA A 238 30.53 -0.90 -2.78
C ALA A 238 29.84 0.18 -1.91
N ASP A 239 30.51 1.28 -1.61
CA ASP A 239 29.95 2.43 -0.88
C ASP A 239 28.77 3.07 -1.64
N GLY A 240 28.82 3.09 -2.98
CA GLY A 240 27.74 3.54 -3.84
C GLY A 240 26.51 2.64 -3.75
N GLN A 241 26.72 1.33 -3.79
CA GLN A 241 25.63 0.34 -3.65
C GLN A 241 25.02 0.37 -2.25
N GLU A 242 25.82 0.48 -1.22
CA GLU A 242 25.33 0.59 0.16
C GLU A 242 24.43 1.83 0.34
N ARG A 243 24.86 2.99 -0.15
CA ARG A 243 24.04 4.22 -0.14
C ARG A 243 22.71 4.05 -0.87
N LYS A 244 22.72 3.36 -2.03
CA LYS A 244 21.49 3.08 -2.78
C LYS A 244 20.52 2.23 -1.97
N VAL A 245 20.97 1.13 -1.36
CA VAL A 245 20.09 0.25 -0.56
C VAL A 245 19.60 0.96 0.70
N ARG A 246 20.45 1.77 1.35
CA ARG A 246 20.02 2.63 2.48
C ARG A 246 18.91 3.59 2.10
N ALA A 247 19.01 4.24 0.94
CA ALA A 247 17.96 5.13 0.44
C ALA A 247 16.65 4.38 0.15
N GLN A 248 16.72 3.17 -0.39
CA GLN A 248 15.54 2.32 -0.62
C GLN A 248 14.90 1.90 0.71
N LEU A 249 15.71 1.53 1.70
CA LEU A 249 15.21 1.17 3.02
C LEU A 249 14.56 2.36 3.73
N ALA A 250 15.19 3.55 3.66
CA ALA A 250 14.63 4.79 4.20
C ALA A 250 13.27 5.14 3.57
N ALA A 251 13.14 5.01 2.24
CA ALA A 251 11.88 5.23 1.54
C ALA A 251 10.80 4.24 2.00
N LEU A 252 11.13 2.96 2.15
CA LEU A 252 10.20 1.93 2.64
C LEU A 252 9.78 2.18 4.09
N MET A 253 10.71 2.68 4.94
CA MET A 253 10.44 3.06 6.33
C MET A 253 9.65 4.36 6.46
N GLY A 254 9.49 5.14 5.39
CA GLY A 254 8.87 6.46 5.44
C GLY A 254 9.69 7.49 6.23
N VAL A 255 11.03 7.37 6.22
CA VAL A 255 11.96 8.28 6.91
C VAL A 255 12.88 8.98 5.90
N PRO A 256 13.41 10.19 6.21
CA PRO A 256 14.22 10.94 5.26
C PRO A 256 15.59 10.29 4.98
N SER A 257 16.20 9.60 5.95
CA SER A 257 17.47 8.87 5.79
C SER A 257 17.56 7.67 6.74
N PHE A 258 18.44 6.73 6.40
CA PHE A 258 18.79 5.59 7.23
C PHE A 258 20.33 5.41 7.22
N ASP A 259 20.99 5.80 8.31
CA ASP A 259 22.44 5.82 8.40
C ASP A 259 23.00 4.80 9.41
N ALA A 260 22.13 4.01 10.05
CA ALA A 260 22.54 3.01 11.03
C ALA A 260 23.34 1.86 10.40
N ALA A 261 24.28 1.31 11.16
CA ALA A 261 25.01 0.11 10.75
C ALA A 261 24.11 -1.13 10.82
N ALA A 262 24.25 -2.03 9.86
CA ALA A 262 23.58 -3.33 9.83
C ALA A 262 24.60 -4.43 10.17
N PRO A 263 24.73 -4.85 11.44
CA PRO A 263 25.68 -5.88 11.83
C PRO A 263 25.35 -7.20 11.13
N ALA A 264 26.37 -7.92 10.68
CA ALA A 264 26.19 -9.24 10.10
C ALA A 264 25.70 -10.23 11.17
N PRO A 265 24.81 -11.17 10.85
CA PRO A 265 24.43 -12.24 11.74
C PRO A 265 25.62 -13.21 11.92
N ASP A 266 25.77 -13.75 13.12
CA ASP A 266 26.88 -14.68 13.44
C ASP A 266 26.67 -16.07 12.84
N SER A 267 25.43 -16.47 12.59
CA SER A 267 25.05 -17.77 12.09
C SER A 267 23.79 -17.72 11.20
N GLY A 268 23.54 -18.78 10.46
CA GLY A 268 22.30 -18.96 9.72
C GLY A 268 21.09 -19.31 10.61
N PRO A 269 19.88 -19.35 10.05
CA PRO A 269 18.68 -19.76 10.77
C PRO A 269 18.78 -21.20 11.27
N THR A 270 18.51 -21.41 12.57
CA THR A 270 18.69 -22.71 13.23
C THR A 270 17.46 -23.62 13.16
N HIS A 271 16.30 -23.06 12.88
CA HIS A 271 15.04 -23.80 12.88
C HIS A 271 14.25 -23.52 11.61
N PHE A 272 13.78 -24.59 11.00
CA PHE A 272 12.84 -24.49 9.89
C PHE A 272 11.48 -23.98 10.42
N PRO A 273 10.92 -22.89 9.89
CA PRO A 273 9.61 -22.40 10.32
C PRO A 273 8.53 -23.37 9.85
N ALA A 274 7.95 -24.14 10.76
CA ALA A 274 7.03 -25.23 10.44
C ALA A 274 5.64 -25.08 11.07
N ASN A 275 5.04 -23.91 11.08
CA ASN A 275 3.67 -23.75 11.55
C ASN A 275 2.68 -23.63 10.36
N GLY A 276 2.47 -24.76 9.67
CA GLY A 276 1.65 -24.87 8.45
C GLY A 276 0.14 -24.63 8.59
N ASN A 277 -0.38 -24.26 9.76
CA ASN A 277 -1.83 -24.14 10.02
C ASN A 277 -2.40 -22.73 9.83
N VAL A 278 -1.57 -21.71 9.62
CA VAL A 278 -2.08 -20.35 9.39
C VAL A 278 -2.36 -20.18 7.90
N LEU A 279 -3.62 -19.82 7.59
CA LEU A 279 -4.00 -19.49 6.21
C LEU A 279 -3.46 -18.11 5.86
N PRO A 280 -2.59 -17.95 4.84
CA PRO A 280 -2.03 -16.67 4.48
C PRO A 280 -3.11 -15.62 4.15
N PRO A 281 -2.88 -14.33 4.48
CA PRO A 281 -3.85 -13.27 4.22
C PRO A 281 -4.25 -13.14 2.74
N SER A 282 -3.36 -13.48 1.81
CA SER A 282 -3.65 -13.49 0.37
C SER A 282 -4.77 -14.46 -0.01
N ILE A 283 -4.81 -15.65 0.59
CA ILE A 283 -5.88 -16.64 0.38
C ILE A 283 -7.19 -16.16 1.02
N GLN A 284 -7.13 -15.59 2.22
CA GLN A 284 -8.31 -15.03 2.90
C GLN A 284 -8.91 -13.85 2.12
N THR A 285 -8.07 -13.05 1.46
CA THR A 285 -8.51 -12.00 0.52
C THR A 285 -9.29 -12.60 -0.65
N ALA A 286 -8.77 -13.66 -1.28
CA ALA A 286 -9.44 -14.33 -2.40
C ALA A 286 -10.76 -15.01 -1.98
N GLN A 287 -10.80 -15.63 -0.78
CA GLN A 287 -12.03 -16.20 -0.22
C GLN A 287 -13.09 -15.11 0.03
N SER A 288 -12.69 -13.97 0.60
CA SER A 288 -13.59 -12.85 0.83
C SER A 288 -14.13 -12.25 -0.49
N ALA A 289 -13.31 -12.22 -1.55
CA ALA A 289 -13.73 -11.79 -2.87
C ALA A 289 -14.76 -12.75 -3.51
N LEU A 290 -14.56 -14.06 -3.35
CA LEU A 290 -15.54 -15.06 -3.77
C LEU A 290 -16.86 -14.90 -3.02
N GLN A 291 -16.81 -14.74 -1.69
CA GLN A 291 -18.00 -14.53 -0.87
C GLN A 291 -18.76 -13.26 -1.31
N ALA A 292 -18.05 -12.15 -1.52
CA ALA A 292 -18.65 -10.90 -2.00
C ALA A 292 -19.34 -11.06 -3.37
N SER A 293 -18.76 -11.86 -4.27
CA SER A 293 -19.33 -12.15 -5.58
C SER A 293 -20.57 -13.03 -5.47
N GLN A 294 -20.58 -14.04 -4.60
CA GLN A 294 -21.76 -14.87 -4.32
C GLN A 294 -22.91 -14.06 -3.71
N ASP A 295 -22.59 -13.11 -2.81
CA ASP A 295 -23.58 -12.20 -2.23
C ASP A 295 -24.17 -11.27 -3.30
N LYS A 296 -23.36 -10.85 -4.28
CA LYS A 296 -23.83 -10.07 -5.44
C LYS A 296 -24.76 -10.88 -6.35
N VAL A 297 -24.52 -12.19 -6.54
CA VAL A 297 -25.48 -13.08 -7.24
C VAL A 297 -26.82 -13.08 -6.51
N ARG A 298 -26.80 -13.25 -5.17
CA ARG A 298 -28.02 -13.21 -4.35
C ARG A 298 -28.75 -11.85 -4.46
N ALA A 299 -28.02 -10.75 -4.45
CA ALA A 299 -28.59 -9.42 -4.62
C ALA A 299 -29.26 -9.25 -5.99
N ALA A 300 -28.60 -9.70 -7.08
CA ALA A 300 -29.15 -9.65 -8.43
C ALA A 300 -30.41 -10.51 -8.59
N GLN A 301 -30.43 -11.71 -8.00
CA GLN A 301 -31.61 -12.58 -8.00
C GLN A 301 -32.77 -11.95 -7.21
N ARG A 302 -32.49 -11.34 -6.04
CA ARG A 302 -33.49 -10.67 -5.21
C ARG A 302 -34.02 -9.38 -5.82
N ALA A 303 -33.26 -8.71 -6.69
CA ALA A 303 -33.71 -7.56 -7.46
C ALA A 303 -34.86 -7.92 -8.47
N MET A 304 -35.01 -9.19 -8.81
CA MET A 304 -36.12 -9.68 -9.65
C MET A 304 -37.44 -9.81 -8.86
N LEU A 305 -37.42 -9.75 -7.54
CA LEU A 305 -38.61 -9.86 -6.67
C LEU A 305 -39.31 -8.49 -6.56
N PRO A 306 -40.61 -8.47 -6.16
CA PRO A 306 -41.31 -7.21 -5.91
C PRO A 306 -40.57 -6.35 -4.87
N GLN A 307 -40.42 -5.06 -5.17
CA GLN A 307 -39.76 -4.08 -4.32
C GLN A 307 -40.82 -3.23 -3.62
N PHE A 308 -40.65 -3.02 -2.32
CA PHE A 308 -41.57 -2.26 -1.48
C PHE A 308 -40.89 -0.97 -1.02
N ALA A 309 -41.66 0.14 -1.07
CA ALA A 309 -41.17 1.40 -0.57
C ALA A 309 -42.31 2.22 0.05
N ALA A 310 -42.02 2.89 1.16
CA ALA A 310 -42.85 3.95 1.67
C ALA A 310 -42.27 5.30 1.21
N THR A 311 -43.12 6.18 0.70
CA THR A 311 -42.73 7.54 0.33
C THR A 311 -43.62 8.54 1.03
N GLY A 312 -43.01 9.62 1.52
CA GLY A 312 -43.71 10.76 2.12
C GLY A 312 -43.24 12.05 1.49
N GLY A 313 -44.13 12.98 1.36
CA GLY A 313 -43.79 14.30 0.85
C GLY A 313 -44.58 15.39 1.56
N TRP A 314 -43.90 16.49 1.83
CA TRP A 314 -44.51 17.76 2.19
C TRP A 314 -44.05 18.82 1.21
N ASN A 315 -44.97 19.59 0.70
CA ASN A 315 -44.67 20.63 -0.27
C ASN A 315 -45.48 21.88 0.04
N ARG A 316 -44.86 23.04 -0.11
CA ARG A 316 -45.47 24.34 -0.04
C ARG A 316 -45.39 25.02 -1.41
N ASN A 317 -46.53 25.23 -2.02
CA ASN A 317 -46.66 25.95 -3.29
C ASN A 317 -47.04 27.42 -3.00
N ALA A 318 -46.28 28.35 -3.58
CA ALA A 318 -46.54 29.77 -3.56
C ALA A 318 -46.66 30.28 -5.00
N VAL A 319 -47.53 31.25 -5.21
CA VAL A 319 -47.68 32.00 -6.44
C VAL A 319 -47.09 33.37 -6.23
N HIS A 320 -46.39 33.92 -7.23
CA HIS A 320 -45.64 35.18 -7.10
C HIS A 320 -46.45 36.38 -6.57
N TRP A 321 -47.76 36.36 -6.70
CA TRP A 321 -48.67 37.45 -6.35
C TRP A 321 -49.80 37.09 -5.34
N ASP A 322 -49.91 35.80 -4.94
CA ASP A 322 -50.88 35.37 -3.93
C ASP A 322 -50.15 35.06 -2.63
N ASN A 323 -50.40 35.89 -1.62
CA ASN A 323 -49.78 35.75 -0.30
C ASN A 323 -50.37 34.59 0.53
N ARG A 324 -51.01 33.62 -0.10
CA ARG A 324 -51.62 32.44 0.54
C ARG A 324 -50.94 31.16 0.10
N PRO A 325 -49.76 30.81 0.68
CA PRO A 325 -49.13 29.54 0.37
C PRO A 325 -50.04 28.39 0.81
N VAL A 326 -50.02 27.30 -0.01
CA VAL A 326 -50.79 26.08 0.30
C VAL A 326 -49.80 24.96 0.61
N ASP A 327 -49.99 24.40 1.81
CA ASP A 327 -49.26 23.21 2.24
C ASP A 327 -50.00 21.94 1.81
N THR A 328 -49.28 21.02 1.22
CA THR A 328 -49.80 19.69 0.92
C THR A 328 -48.82 18.64 1.47
N TRP A 329 -49.36 17.56 1.96
CA TRP A 329 -48.58 16.40 2.37
C TRP A 329 -49.19 15.14 1.75
N GLN A 330 -48.33 14.14 1.51
CA GLN A 330 -48.76 12.85 1.00
C GLN A 330 -47.94 11.74 1.65
N PHE A 331 -48.56 10.60 1.83
CA PHE A 331 -47.91 9.37 2.22
C PHE A 331 -48.38 8.25 1.30
N ASN A 332 -47.45 7.48 0.74
CA ASN A 332 -47.74 6.37 -0.14
C ASN A 332 -46.95 5.15 0.29
N LEU A 333 -47.58 3.97 0.26
CA LEU A 333 -46.94 2.68 0.32
C LEU A 333 -47.07 2.05 -1.06
N GLY A 334 -45.95 1.79 -1.70
CA GLY A 334 -45.90 1.31 -3.08
C GLY A 334 -45.18 -0.04 -3.18
N VAL A 335 -45.63 -0.84 -4.15
CA VAL A 335 -44.97 -2.08 -4.59
C VAL A 335 -44.66 -1.90 -6.05
N THR A 336 -43.41 -2.12 -6.41
CA THR A 336 -42.96 -2.11 -7.80
C THR A 336 -42.47 -3.51 -8.18
N PHE A 337 -43.05 -4.09 -9.20
CA PHE A 337 -42.62 -5.36 -9.76
C PHE A 337 -42.36 -5.20 -11.24
N ASN A 338 -41.11 -5.38 -11.65
CA ASN A 338 -40.71 -5.24 -13.05
C ASN A 338 -41.04 -6.54 -13.80
N LEU A 339 -42.14 -6.51 -14.58
CA LEU A 339 -42.58 -7.67 -15.35
C LEU A 339 -41.77 -7.90 -16.65
N TRP A 340 -41.21 -6.81 -17.19
CA TRP A 340 -40.46 -6.87 -18.46
C TRP A 340 -39.40 -5.79 -18.51
N SER A 341 -38.14 -6.21 -18.65
CA SER A 341 -36.98 -5.32 -18.78
C SER A 341 -36.15 -5.57 -20.02
N GLY A 342 -36.70 -6.20 -21.05
CA GLY A 342 -35.95 -6.56 -22.25
C GLY A 342 -34.80 -7.54 -22.02
N GLY A 343 -34.89 -8.38 -20.95
CA GLY A 343 -33.82 -9.32 -20.58
C GLY A 343 -32.72 -8.72 -19.67
N ALA A 344 -32.80 -7.44 -19.29
CA ALA A 344 -31.75 -6.80 -18.51
C ALA A 344 -31.54 -7.45 -17.13
N GLN A 345 -32.60 -7.88 -16.46
CA GLN A 345 -32.51 -8.51 -15.14
C GLN A 345 -31.87 -9.91 -15.21
N THR A 346 -32.24 -10.72 -16.22
CA THR A 346 -31.62 -12.04 -16.42
C THR A 346 -30.13 -11.88 -16.75
N ALA A 347 -29.80 -10.97 -17.66
CA ALA A 347 -28.40 -10.67 -17.99
C ALA A 347 -27.59 -10.15 -16.79
N ALA A 348 -28.23 -9.40 -15.87
CA ALA A 348 -27.56 -8.97 -14.63
C ALA A 348 -27.25 -10.15 -13.69
N VAL A 349 -28.14 -11.14 -13.58
CA VAL A 349 -27.87 -12.37 -12.82
C VAL A 349 -26.77 -13.19 -13.50
N ASP A 350 -26.82 -13.35 -14.82
CA ASP A 350 -25.80 -14.08 -15.58
C ASP A 350 -24.42 -13.43 -15.43
N ALA A 351 -24.35 -12.09 -15.49
CA ALA A 351 -23.11 -11.34 -15.26
C ALA A 351 -22.57 -11.52 -13.85
N ALA A 352 -23.45 -11.48 -12.85
CA ALA A 352 -23.06 -11.72 -11.46
C ALA A 352 -22.57 -13.17 -11.24
N GLN A 353 -23.20 -14.16 -11.87
CA GLN A 353 -22.78 -15.54 -11.82
C GLN A 353 -21.42 -15.76 -12.50
N ALA A 354 -21.19 -15.13 -13.65
CA ALA A 354 -19.89 -15.15 -14.33
C ALA A 354 -18.78 -14.53 -13.45
N ALA A 355 -19.08 -13.44 -12.74
CA ALA A 355 -18.15 -12.81 -11.80
C ALA A 355 -17.84 -13.72 -10.59
N ALA A 356 -18.83 -14.45 -10.06
CA ALA A 356 -18.61 -15.43 -8.99
C ALA A 356 -17.75 -16.62 -9.47
N ASN A 357 -17.99 -17.11 -10.68
CA ASN A 357 -17.17 -18.16 -11.29
C ASN A 357 -15.72 -17.67 -11.51
N GLN A 358 -15.53 -16.42 -11.96
CA GLN A 358 -14.22 -15.81 -12.09
C GLN A 358 -13.50 -15.75 -10.72
N ALA A 359 -14.17 -15.29 -9.67
CA ALA A 359 -13.60 -15.22 -8.33
C ALA A 359 -13.22 -16.61 -7.79
N GLN A 360 -13.99 -17.64 -8.11
CA GLN A 360 -13.67 -19.02 -7.76
C GLN A 360 -12.39 -19.51 -8.45
N GLN A 361 -12.23 -19.24 -9.74
CA GLN A 361 -11.01 -19.59 -10.46
C GLN A 361 -9.79 -18.81 -9.92
N GLN A 362 -9.98 -17.55 -9.54
CA GLN A 362 -8.93 -16.75 -8.90
C GLN A 362 -8.51 -17.31 -7.54
N LEU A 363 -9.45 -17.79 -6.74
CA LEU A 363 -9.14 -18.47 -5.47
C LEU A 363 -8.35 -19.77 -5.73
N GLN A 364 -8.77 -20.57 -6.70
CA GLN A 364 -8.04 -21.79 -7.07
C GLN A 364 -6.61 -21.46 -7.52
N ALA A 365 -6.44 -20.48 -8.40
CA ALA A 365 -5.12 -20.03 -8.84
C ALA A 365 -4.26 -19.52 -7.68
N ALA A 366 -4.85 -18.78 -6.73
CA ALA A 366 -4.14 -18.32 -5.53
C ALA A 366 -3.66 -19.48 -4.66
N GLN A 367 -4.48 -20.53 -4.50
CA GLN A 367 -4.10 -21.75 -3.77
C GLN A 367 -2.99 -22.53 -4.45
N ASP A 368 -3.03 -22.63 -5.78
CA ASP A 368 -2.00 -23.30 -6.58
C ASP A 368 -0.67 -22.53 -6.51
N ASN A 369 -0.74 -21.20 -6.65
CA ASN A 369 0.42 -20.32 -6.48
C ASN A 369 1.02 -20.40 -5.08
N LEU A 370 0.20 -20.51 -4.04
CA LEU A 370 0.67 -20.69 -2.67
C LEU A 370 1.42 -22.01 -2.49
N ARG A 371 0.90 -23.12 -3.05
CA ARG A 371 1.60 -24.41 -3.02
C ARG A 371 2.97 -24.31 -3.70
N ALA A 372 2.99 -23.78 -4.93
CA ALA A 372 4.24 -23.59 -5.68
C ALA A 372 5.22 -22.64 -4.94
N ALA A 373 4.72 -21.57 -4.33
CA ALA A 373 5.55 -20.65 -3.54
C ALA A 373 6.14 -21.32 -2.30
N ARG A 374 5.40 -22.17 -1.59
CA ARG A 374 5.87 -22.93 -0.43
C ARG A 374 6.96 -23.94 -0.85
N ASP A 375 6.67 -24.73 -1.88
CA ASP A 375 7.65 -25.73 -2.39
C ASP A 375 8.94 -25.05 -2.87
N GLY A 376 8.81 -23.93 -3.61
CA GLY A 376 9.93 -23.12 -4.05
C GLY A 376 10.73 -22.51 -2.90
N ALA A 377 10.05 -22.00 -1.86
CA ALA A 377 10.71 -21.42 -0.69
C ALA A 377 11.47 -22.48 0.13
N VAL A 378 10.91 -23.70 0.28
CA VAL A 378 11.59 -24.82 0.91
C VAL A 378 12.86 -25.22 0.12
N ALA A 379 12.75 -25.33 -1.20
CA ALA A 379 13.88 -25.65 -2.06
C ALA A 379 14.98 -24.57 -1.98
N LEU A 380 14.58 -23.30 -2.00
CA LEU A 380 15.49 -22.17 -1.86
C LEU A 380 16.20 -22.19 -0.50
N TRP A 381 15.47 -22.39 0.60
CA TRP A 381 16.04 -22.45 1.94
C TRP A 381 17.13 -23.53 2.03
N ASN A 382 16.83 -24.75 1.54
CA ASN A 382 17.79 -25.86 1.52
C ASN A 382 19.02 -25.56 0.65
N SER A 383 18.83 -24.93 -0.50
CA SER A 383 19.94 -24.57 -1.38
C SER A 383 20.83 -23.48 -0.80
N GLN A 384 20.26 -22.52 -0.07
CA GLN A 384 21.03 -21.45 0.59
C GLN A 384 21.84 -21.98 1.78
N ASP A 385 21.32 -22.93 2.56
CA ASP A 385 22.08 -23.64 3.60
C ASP A 385 23.32 -24.31 3.00
N GLN A 386 23.15 -25.07 1.91
CA GLN A 386 24.27 -25.73 1.22
C GLN A 386 25.27 -24.73 0.64
N SER A 387 24.77 -23.63 0.05
CA SER A 387 25.60 -22.56 -0.51
C SER A 387 26.46 -21.89 0.56
N TRP A 388 25.89 -21.61 1.75
CA TRP A 388 26.63 -21.04 2.86
C TRP A 388 27.73 -21.98 3.36
N ARG A 389 27.44 -23.29 3.55
CA ARG A 389 28.45 -24.30 3.95
C ARG A 389 29.58 -24.45 2.93
N ALA A 390 29.21 -24.40 1.65
CA ALA A 390 30.22 -24.45 0.57
C ALA A 390 31.11 -23.19 0.56
N ALA A 391 30.50 -22.00 0.78
CA ALA A 391 31.23 -20.74 0.87
C ALA A 391 32.19 -20.72 2.06
N GLU A 392 31.81 -21.24 3.23
CA GLU A 392 32.69 -21.37 4.38
C GLU A 392 33.88 -22.31 4.11
N SER A 393 33.63 -23.43 3.44
CA SER A 393 34.71 -24.34 3.04
C SER A 393 35.67 -23.67 2.06
N GLY A 394 35.12 -22.95 1.04
CA GLY A 394 35.90 -22.17 0.10
C GLY A 394 36.75 -21.08 0.78
N LEU A 395 36.19 -20.40 1.79
CA LEU A 395 36.91 -19.41 2.56
C LEU A 395 38.13 -19.99 3.30
N ARG A 396 38.00 -21.18 3.90
CA ARG A 396 39.10 -21.84 4.59
C ARG A 396 40.23 -22.16 3.60
N ALA A 397 39.92 -22.69 2.42
CA ALA A 397 40.90 -23.00 1.37
C ALA A 397 41.57 -21.73 0.82
N ALA A 398 40.81 -20.68 0.53
CA ALA A 398 41.33 -19.41 0.02
C ALA A 398 42.23 -18.71 1.07
N ALA A 399 41.86 -18.78 2.35
CA ALA A 399 42.65 -18.20 3.42
C ALA A 399 44.02 -18.85 3.55
N GLU A 400 44.10 -20.19 3.47
CA GLU A 400 45.36 -20.90 3.53
C GLU A 400 46.21 -20.63 2.28
N SER A 401 45.62 -20.64 1.08
CA SER A 401 46.33 -20.30 -0.16
C SER A 401 46.92 -18.87 -0.09
N ALA A 402 46.14 -17.89 0.35
CA ALA A 402 46.64 -16.52 0.47
C ALA A 402 47.77 -16.41 1.50
N ARG A 403 47.68 -17.12 2.63
CA ARG A 403 48.74 -17.18 3.64
C ARG A 403 50.06 -17.71 3.04
N ILE A 404 49.98 -18.82 2.28
CA ILE A 404 51.14 -19.40 1.64
C ILE A 404 51.78 -18.43 0.64
N GLU A 405 50.98 -17.81 -0.24
CA GLU A 405 51.51 -16.88 -1.26
C GLU A 405 52.04 -15.57 -0.64
N GLN A 406 51.48 -15.09 0.46
CA GLN A 406 52.04 -13.97 1.24
C GLN A 406 53.43 -14.31 1.78
N ASP A 407 53.58 -15.48 2.39
CA ASP A 407 54.87 -15.94 2.94
C ASP A 407 55.93 -16.14 1.81
N ARG A 408 55.55 -16.74 0.67
CA ARG A 408 56.42 -16.88 -0.49
C ARG A 408 56.90 -15.54 -1.04
N PHE A 409 55.95 -14.59 -1.22
CA PHE A 409 56.28 -13.25 -1.71
C PHE A 409 57.18 -12.47 -0.76
N LYS A 410 56.92 -12.55 0.54
CA LYS A 410 57.71 -11.90 1.60
C LYS A 410 59.19 -12.36 1.60
N HIS A 411 59.45 -13.64 1.24
CA HIS A 411 60.78 -14.20 1.16
C HIS A 411 61.40 -14.14 -0.27
N GLY A 412 60.74 -13.45 -1.21
CA GLY A 412 61.21 -13.33 -2.59
C GLY A 412 61.10 -14.64 -3.40
N LEU A 413 60.32 -15.61 -2.94
CA LEU A 413 60.10 -16.92 -3.57
C LEU A 413 58.80 -17.01 -4.40
N GLY A 414 57.95 -15.98 -4.34
CA GLY A 414 56.67 -15.88 -5.04
C GLY A 414 56.60 -14.66 -5.94
N SER A 415 55.72 -14.69 -6.96
CA SER A 415 55.48 -13.57 -7.84
C SER A 415 54.40 -12.61 -7.26
N ALA A 416 54.50 -11.33 -7.62
CA ALA A 416 53.42 -10.37 -7.30
C ALA A 416 52.08 -10.77 -7.90
N THR A 417 52.07 -11.44 -9.07
CA THR A 417 50.86 -11.90 -9.74
C THR A 417 50.12 -12.96 -8.92
N ASP A 418 50.86 -13.96 -8.39
CA ASP A 418 50.30 -15.05 -7.58
C ASP A 418 49.73 -14.49 -6.26
N LEU A 419 50.49 -13.59 -5.62
CA LEU A 419 50.05 -12.88 -4.40
C LEU A 419 48.72 -12.13 -4.64
N ILE A 420 48.66 -11.30 -5.70
CA ILE A 420 47.46 -10.48 -6.01
C ILE A 420 46.26 -11.39 -6.31
N ALA A 421 46.49 -12.50 -7.06
CA ALA A 421 45.45 -13.47 -7.36
C ALA A 421 44.93 -14.17 -6.10
N ALA A 422 45.82 -14.58 -5.19
CA ALA A 422 45.45 -15.22 -3.92
C ALA A 422 44.72 -14.27 -2.98
N GLU A 423 45.12 -13.01 -2.88
CA GLU A 423 44.43 -11.96 -2.10
C GLU A 423 43.02 -11.64 -2.66
N ALA A 424 42.91 -11.58 -4.00
CA ALA A 424 41.63 -11.38 -4.65
C ALA A 424 40.69 -12.57 -4.42
N ALA A 425 41.20 -13.81 -4.50
CA ALA A 425 40.43 -15.02 -4.20
C ALA A 425 39.94 -15.05 -2.74
N LEU A 426 40.83 -14.68 -1.79
CA LEU A 426 40.45 -14.59 -0.37
C LEU A 426 39.34 -13.51 -0.11
N ALA A 427 39.50 -12.33 -0.70
CA ALA A 427 38.50 -11.28 -0.59
C ALA A 427 37.15 -11.70 -1.18
N SER A 428 37.19 -12.35 -2.37
CA SER A 428 35.98 -12.90 -2.99
C SER A 428 35.33 -13.99 -2.13
N ALA A 429 36.11 -14.89 -1.53
CA ALA A 429 35.60 -15.94 -0.64
C ALA A 429 34.95 -15.35 0.62
N ARG A 430 35.52 -14.29 1.23
CA ARG A 430 34.93 -13.58 2.38
C ARG A 430 33.61 -12.92 1.99
N ALA A 431 33.56 -12.23 0.86
CA ALA A 431 32.36 -11.63 0.33
C ALA A 431 31.27 -12.69 0.04
N SER A 432 31.66 -13.85 -0.52
CA SER A 432 30.75 -14.96 -0.80
C SER A 432 30.12 -15.53 0.48
N VAL A 433 30.86 -15.67 1.58
CA VAL A 433 30.31 -16.12 2.87
C VAL A 433 29.28 -15.11 3.38
N ALA A 434 29.58 -13.81 3.37
CA ALA A 434 28.65 -12.77 3.81
C ALA A 434 27.38 -12.75 2.95
N SER A 435 27.52 -12.89 1.64
CA SER A 435 26.39 -12.92 0.71
C SER A 435 25.54 -14.20 0.87
N ALA A 436 26.18 -15.38 1.02
CA ALA A 436 25.48 -16.64 1.20
C ALA A 436 24.69 -16.67 2.53
N LEU A 437 25.29 -16.13 3.61
CA LEU A 437 24.62 -16.04 4.90
C LEU A 437 23.40 -15.09 4.84
N ALA A 438 23.56 -13.93 4.21
CA ALA A 438 22.45 -13.01 3.99
C ALA A 438 21.35 -13.66 3.10
N GLY A 439 21.73 -14.37 2.05
CA GLY A 439 20.81 -15.12 1.20
C GLY A 439 20.05 -16.22 1.94
N TRP A 440 20.71 -16.90 2.88
CA TRP A 440 20.04 -17.91 3.70
C TRP A 440 18.97 -17.29 4.62
N TRP A 441 19.28 -16.17 5.26
CA TRP A 441 18.29 -15.42 6.05
C TRP A 441 17.14 -14.85 5.19
N GLN A 442 17.42 -14.41 3.95
CA GLN A 442 16.36 -14.00 3.02
C GLN A 442 15.45 -15.15 2.63
N ALA A 443 16.02 -16.35 2.45
CA ALA A 443 15.24 -17.55 2.17
C ALA A 443 14.35 -17.95 3.38
N ASP A 444 14.85 -17.78 4.61
CA ASP A 444 14.05 -18.00 5.83
C ASP A 444 12.90 -17.02 5.93
N ASP A 445 13.16 -15.72 5.73
CA ASP A 445 12.15 -14.69 5.74
C ASP A 445 11.07 -14.90 4.63
N ALA A 446 11.49 -15.35 3.44
CA ALA A 446 10.59 -15.69 2.34
C ALA A 446 9.75 -16.94 2.63
N LEU A 447 10.35 -17.93 3.28
CA LEU A 447 9.65 -19.14 3.70
C LEU A 447 8.56 -18.81 4.74
N ARG A 448 8.88 -18.00 5.75
CA ARG A 448 7.90 -17.51 6.74
C ARG A 448 6.75 -16.77 6.08
N TYR A 449 7.05 -15.89 5.14
CA TYR A 449 6.03 -15.18 4.38
C TYR A 449 5.09 -16.13 3.63
N ALA A 450 5.62 -17.21 3.00
CA ALA A 450 4.81 -18.21 2.32
C ALA A 450 3.86 -18.98 3.27
N TYR A 451 4.18 -19.00 4.56
CA TYR A 451 3.29 -19.53 5.62
C TYR A 451 2.43 -18.46 6.30
N GLY A 452 2.50 -17.20 5.86
CA GLY A 452 1.73 -16.09 6.42
C GLY A 452 2.30 -15.52 7.72
N GLU A 453 3.56 -15.82 8.01
CA GLU A 453 4.28 -15.38 9.21
C GLU A 453 5.18 -14.16 8.93
N PRO A 454 5.39 -13.28 9.92
CA PRO A 454 6.37 -12.20 9.80
C PRO A 454 7.81 -12.75 9.90
N PRO A 455 8.83 -11.95 9.47
CA PRO A 455 10.24 -12.29 9.65
C PRO A 455 10.60 -12.64 11.09
N ALA A 456 11.57 -13.57 11.27
CA ALA A 456 11.97 -14.12 12.57
C ALA A 456 12.32 -13.05 13.62
N ALA A 457 12.91 -11.94 13.19
CA ALA A 457 13.32 -10.85 14.06
C ALA A 457 12.15 -10.20 14.84
N LEU A 458 10.92 -10.20 14.29
CA LEU A 458 9.73 -9.69 14.98
C LEU A 458 9.14 -10.71 15.96
N GLN A 459 9.21 -12.00 15.66
CA GLN A 459 8.70 -13.06 16.56
C GLN A 459 9.48 -13.12 17.88
N ALA A 460 10.78 -12.84 17.86
CA ALA A 460 11.62 -12.81 19.05
C ALA A 460 11.20 -11.70 20.03
N VAL A 461 10.74 -10.55 19.53
CA VAL A 461 10.27 -9.42 20.35
C VAL A 461 8.93 -9.72 21.01
N ASP A 462 7.99 -10.32 20.26
CA ASP A 462 6.66 -10.66 20.78
C ASP A 462 6.73 -11.74 21.89
N SER A 463 7.68 -12.69 21.77
CA SER A 463 7.89 -13.72 22.81
C SER A 463 8.50 -13.15 24.09
N THR A 464 9.36 -12.14 24.02
CA THR A 464 9.95 -11.49 25.21
C THR A 464 8.96 -10.54 25.90
N SER A 465 8.04 -9.93 25.17
CA SER A 465 7.01 -9.06 25.76
C SER A 465 5.91 -9.83 26.48
N SER A 466 5.63 -11.08 26.07
CA SER A 466 4.62 -11.94 26.73
C SER A 466 5.14 -12.60 28.03
N SER A 467 6.47 -12.67 28.21
CA SER A 467 7.08 -13.26 29.42
C SER A 467 7.28 -12.26 30.58
N THR A 468 6.97 -10.97 30.37
CA THR A 468 7.17 -9.89 31.36
C THR A 468 5.87 -9.35 31.97
N GLN A 469 4.71 -10.00 31.77
CA GLN A 469 3.51 -9.70 32.56
C GLN A 469 3.46 -10.64 33.76
N PRO A 470 3.52 -10.10 34.99
CA PRO A 470 3.41 -10.87 36.25
C PRO A 470 1.99 -11.37 36.51
#